data_b5ff73ecedc2bcac25af3af31f5586f2
#
_entry.id   b5ff73ecedc2bcac25af3af31f5586f2
#
_cell.length_a   1.000
_cell.length_b   1.000
_cell.length_c   1.000
_cell.angle_alpha   90.00
_cell.angle_beta   90.00
_cell.angle_gamma   90.00
#
_symmetry.space_group_name_H-M   'P 1'
#
loop_
_entity.id
_entity.type
_entity.pdbx_description
1 polymer ?
#
loop_
_entity_poly.entity_id
_entity_poly.type
_entity_poly.pdbx_seq_one_letter_code
_entity_poly.pdbx_strand_id
1 'polypeptide(L)'
;MYAEACVLTGDSSNALTYVNKVRERAHAKPLTSVTFDDVWKERRLELALEGDRWYDYVRRSYYDVDACIAELLAQRRSHWDGITGVYKDYVMNDQGSYSGPGAHAWDPSSISYNPSDELVDVKPSMFTVPFPTEDVVMNPNVGSTAAPIHVDVRETYKYDF
;
A
#
# COMPACT_ATOMS: atom_id res chain seq x y z
N MET A 1 4.27 -2.18 10.93
CA MET A 1 5.62 -2.77 11.02
C MET A 1 5.71 -3.84 12.12
N TYR A 2 5.67 -3.52 13.43
CA TYR A 2 5.85 -4.53 14.49
C TYR A 2 4.80 -5.66 14.43
N ALA A 3 3.51 -5.34 14.30
CA ALA A 3 2.46 -6.34 14.15
C ALA A 3 2.66 -7.25 12.91
N GLU A 4 3.18 -6.70 11.82
CA GLU A 4 3.52 -7.45 10.61
C GLU A 4 4.66 -8.45 10.89
N ALA A 5 5.73 -8.00 11.55
CA ALA A 5 6.82 -8.88 11.94
C ALA A 5 6.33 -10.01 12.87
N CYS A 6 5.46 -9.69 13.83
CA CYS A 6 4.86 -10.68 14.73
C CYS A 6 4.05 -11.74 13.97
N VAL A 7 3.22 -11.34 12.99
CA VAL A 7 2.47 -12.31 12.18
C VAL A 7 3.41 -13.21 11.39
N LEU A 8 4.45 -12.64 10.76
CA LEU A 8 5.42 -13.40 9.96
C LEU A 8 6.26 -14.38 10.79
N THR A 9 6.46 -14.09 12.08
CA THR A 9 7.19 -14.96 13.01
C THR A 9 6.28 -15.88 13.82
N GLY A 10 4.95 -15.85 13.60
CA GLY A 10 3.97 -16.69 14.28
C GLY A 10 3.51 -16.18 15.65
N ASP A 11 3.92 -14.98 16.06
CA ASP A 11 3.49 -14.34 17.32
C ASP A 11 2.15 -13.61 17.14
N SER A 12 1.09 -14.39 16.97
CA SER A 12 -0.25 -13.86 16.72
C SER A 12 -0.80 -13.04 17.90
N SER A 13 -0.36 -13.30 19.12
CA SER A 13 -0.82 -12.58 20.32
C SER A 13 -0.35 -11.12 20.31
N ASN A 14 0.93 -10.90 20.10
CA ASN A 14 1.47 -9.55 19.98
C ASN A 14 0.95 -8.86 18.72
N ALA A 15 0.87 -9.56 17.60
CA ALA A 15 0.32 -9.02 16.36
C ALA A 15 -1.11 -8.45 16.60
N LEU A 16 -1.99 -9.22 17.21
CA LEU A 16 -3.37 -8.81 17.52
C LEU A 16 -3.40 -7.59 18.46
N THR A 17 -2.57 -7.63 19.49
CA THR A 17 -2.46 -6.53 20.47
C THR A 17 -2.08 -5.21 19.78
N TYR A 18 -1.07 -5.22 18.93
CA TYR A 18 -0.57 -4.00 18.31
C TYR A 18 -1.42 -3.50 17.14
N VAL A 19 -2.07 -4.38 16.39
CA VAL A 19 -3.09 -3.96 15.40
C VAL A 19 -4.26 -3.30 16.11
N ASN A 20 -4.74 -3.90 17.20
CA ASN A 20 -5.89 -3.34 17.92
C ASN A 20 -5.57 -1.98 18.57
N LYS A 21 -4.33 -1.70 18.97
CA LYS A 21 -3.95 -0.35 19.42
C LYS A 21 -4.10 0.70 18.31
N VAL A 22 -3.78 0.37 17.06
CA VAL A 22 -3.98 1.26 15.92
C VAL A 22 -5.47 1.48 15.67
N ARG A 23 -6.24 0.39 15.68
CA ARG A 23 -7.69 0.43 15.46
C ARG A 23 -8.44 1.18 16.55
N GLU A 24 -8.02 1.03 17.81
CA GLU A 24 -8.57 1.77 18.95
C GLU A 24 -8.37 3.29 18.78
N ARG A 25 -7.17 3.71 18.39
CA ARG A 25 -6.91 5.12 18.08
C ARG A 25 -7.81 5.65 16.97
N ALA A 26 -8.10 4.84 15.96
CA ALA A 26 -8.99 5.18 14.85
C ALA A 26 -10.49 4.99 15.17
N HIS A 27 -10.83 4.64 16.42
CA HIS A 27 -12.19 4.29 16.86
C HIS A 27 -12.82 3.16 16.01
N ALA A 28 -12.01 2.28 15.44
CA ALA A 28 -12.44 1.13 14.68
C ALA A 28 -12.68 -0.08 15.59
N LYS A 29 -13.63 -0.94 15.19
CA LYS A 29 -13.92 -2.17 15.94
C LYS A 29 -12.68 -3.05 16.05
N PRO A 30 -12.31 -3.53 17.26
CA PRO A 30 -11.15 -4.39 17.42
C PRO A 30 -11.34 -5.74 16.71
N LEU A 31 -10.25 -6.32 16.26
CA LEU A 31 -10.19 -7.68 15.73
C LEU A 31 -10.14 -8.69 16.87
N THR A 32 -10.69 -9.87 16.63
CA THR A 32 -10.64 -11.02 17.56
C THR A 32 -9.53 -12.01 17.19
N SER A 33 -9.06 -11.97 15.94
CA SER A 33 -7.93 -12.70 15.40
C SER A 33 -7.23 -11.82 14.39
N VAL A 34 -5.98 -12.15 14.03
CA VAL A 34 -5.21 -11.37 13.08
C VAL A 34 -4.47 -12.29 12.11
N THR A 35 -4.55 -11.94 10.84
CA THR A 35 -3.78 -12.53 9.75
C THR A 35 -2.82 -11.50 9.17
N PHE A 36 -1.94 -11.93 8.27
CA PHE A 36 -1.09 -11.00 7.51
C PHE A 36 -1.92 -10.02 6.71
N ASP A 37 -3.00 -10.48 6.06
CA ASP A 37 -3.85 -9.62 5.23
C ASP A 37 -4.59 -8.56 6.06
N ASP A 38 -4.96 -8.87 7.30
CA ASP A 38 -5.54 -7.88 8.21
C ASP A 38 -4.56 -6.75 8.52
N VAL A 39 -3.30 -7.10 8.84
CA VAL A 39 -2.23 -6.10 9.07
C VAL A 39 -1.93 -5.30 7.81
N TRP A 40 -1.88 -5.97 6.67
CA TRP A 40 -1.62 -5.36 5.37
C TRP A 40 -2.70 -4.35 4.98
N LYS A 41 -3.96 -4.72 5.22
CA LYS A 41 -5.12 -3.85 5.00
C LYS A 41 -5.14 -2.66 5.97
N GLU A 42 -4.91 -2.91 7.25
CA GLU A 42 -4.89 -1.87 8.27
C GLU A 42 -3.81 -0.83 7.96
N ARG A 43 -2.60 -1.28 7.60
CA ARG A 43 -1.51 -0.40 7.22
C ARG A 43 -1.86 0.46 5.99
N ARG A 44 -2.54 -0.12 5.00
CA ARG A 44 -3.00 0.61 3.82
C ARG A 44 -4.00 1.72 4.18
N LEU A 45 -4.90 1.45 5.12
CA LEU A 45 -5.91 2.42 5.56
C LEU A 45 -5.28 3.51 6.42
N GLU A 46 -4.40 3.13 7.34
CA GLU A 46 -3.74 4.03 8.28
C GLU A 46 -2.83 5.04 7.58
N LEU A 47 -2.06 4.60 6.58
CA LEU A 47 -1.10 5.41 5.84
C LEU A 47 -1.63 5.84 4.46
N ALA A 48 -2.96 5.91 4.32
CA ALA A 48 -3.57 6.36 3.08
C ALA A 48 -3.13 7.80 2.77
N LEU A 49 -2.69 8.03 1.53
CA LEU A 49 -2.21 9.32 1.02
C LEU A 49 -0.83 9.78 1.54
N GLU A 50 -0.14 8.98 2.36
CA GLU A 50 1.22 9.30 2.84
C GLU A 50 2.33 8.89 1.85
N GLY A 51 1.98 8.17 0.79
CA GLY A 51 2.95 7.72 -0.24
C GLY A 51 3.69 6.43 0.10
N ASP A 52 3.49 5.87 1.29
CA ASP A 52 4.25 4.71 1.80
C ASP A 52 3.91 3.38 1.13
N ARG A 53 2.78 3.30 0.43
CA ARG A 53 2.27 2.02 -0.10
C ARG A 53 3.24 1.33 -1.06
N TRP A 54 3.96 2.09 -1.89
CA TRP A 54 4.96 1.51 -2.78
C TRP A 54 6.10 0.84 -2.02
N TYR A 55 6.60 1.47 -0.97
CA TYR A 55 7.63 0.88 -0.12
C TYR A 55 7.16 -0.37 0.62
N ASP A 56 5.87 -0.47 0.94
CA ASP A 56 5.28 -1.68 1.48
C ASP A 56 5.34 -2.83 0.46
N TYR A 57 5.01 -2.58 -0.81
CA TYR A 57 5.16 -3.56 -1.87
C TYR A 57 6.62 -3.96 -2.09
N VAL A 58 7.54 -3.01 -2.13
CA VAL A 58 8.98 -3.30 -2.22
C VAL A 58 9.41 -4.21 -1.08
N ARG A 59 9.04 -3.92 0.15
CA ARG A 59 9.38 -4.75 1.32
C ARG A 59 8.77 -6.14 1.21
N ARG A 60 7.49 -6.25 0.86
CA ARG A 60 6.80 -7.53 0.71
C ARG A 60 7.39 -8.37 -0.42
N SER A 61 7.82 -7.76 -1.50
CA SER A 61 8.37 -8.47 -2.65
C SER A 61 9.62 -9.30 -2.35
N TYR A 62 10.34 -9.00 -1.27
CA TYR A 62 11.49 -9.79 -0.84
C TYR A 62 11.12 -11.18 -0.31
N TYR A 63 9.88 -11.40 0.09
CA TYR A 63 9.43 -12.71 0.61
C TYR A 63 8.16 -13.24 -0.08
N ASP A 64 7.41 -12.40 -0.81
CA ASP A 64 6.17 -12.78 -1.48
C ASP A 64 5.90 -11.89 -2.70
N VAL A 65 6.77 -12.00 -3.70
CA VAL A 65 6.68 -11.16 -4.91
C VAL A 65 5.42 -11.47 -5.74
N ASP A 66 5.02 -12.74 -5.78
CA ASP A 66 3.87 -13.17 -6.59
C ASP A 66 2.56 -12.58 -6.05
N ALA A 67 2.39 -12.53 -4.74
CA ALA A 67 1.23 -11.88 -4.15
C ALA A 67 1.22 -10.37 -4.39
N CYS A 68 2.38 -9.72 -4.40
CA CYS A 68 2.49 -8.30 -4.77
C CYS A 68 2.03 -8.06 -6.22
N ILE A 69 2.49 -8.89 -7.14
CA ILE A 69 2.11 -8.82 -8.55
C ILE A 69 0.61 -9.05 -8.71
N ALA A 70 0.09 -10.11 -8.09
CA ALA A 70 -1.34 -10.43 -8.15
C ALA A 70 -2.22 -9.31 -7.61
N GLU A 71 -1.86 -8.70 -6.48
CA GLU A 71 -2.59 -7.58 -5.90
C GLU A 71 -2.57 -6.34 -6.81
N LEU A 72 -1.42 -6.03 -7.43
CA LEU A 72 -1.29 -4.90 -8.34
C LEU A 72 -2.11 -5.12 -9.62
N LEU A 73 -2.10 -6.34 -10.17
CA LEU A 73 -2.88 -6.69 -11.36
C LEU A 73 -4.39 -6.70 -11.08
N ALA A 74 -4.80 -7.01 -9.85
CA ALA A 74 -6.21 -7.00 -9.44
C ALA A 74 -6.76 -5.58 -9.23
N GLN A 75 -5.92 -4.54 -9.23
CA GLN A 75 -6.39 -3.16 -9.05
C GLN A 75 -7.14 -2.69 -10.29
N ARG A 76 -8.34 -2.15 -10.06
CA ARG A 76 -9.09 -1.49 -11.12
C ARG A 76 -8.51 -0.09 -11.33
N ARG A 77 -7.89 0.13 -12.49
CA ARG A 77 -7.32 1.42 -12.92
C ARG A 77 -8.18 2.08 -14.00
N SER A 78 -9.49 1.99 -13.85
CA SER A 78 -10.41 2.56 -14.82
C SER A 78 -10.62 4.05 -14.58
N HIS A 79 -10.77 4.82 -15.65
CA HIS A 79 -11.18 6.22 -15.59
C HIS A 79 -12.65 6.33 -15.20
N TRP A 80 -12.98 7.37 -14.48
CA TRP A 80 -14.35 7.71 -14.17
C TRP A 80 -14.90 8.62 -15.27
N ASP A 81 -15.79 8.09 -16.07
CA ASP A 81 -16.46 8.89 -17.11
C ASP A 81 -17.74 9.55 -16.59
N GLY A 82 -18.18 9.24 -15.40
CA GLY A 82 -19.54 9.50 -14.95
C GLY A 82 -19.74 10.29 -13.66
N ILE A 83 -18.76 11.05 -13.16
CA ILE A 83 -18.98 11.92 -11.98
C ILE A 83 -20.09 12.96 -12.21
N THR A 84 -20.27 13.44 -13.43
CA THR A 84 -21.30 14.42 -13.79
C THR A 84 -22.71 13.92 -13.49
N GLY A 85 -22.97 12.61 -13.58
CA GLY A 85 -24.25 12.02 -13.24
C GLY A 85 -24.56 11.99 -11.74
N VAL A 86 -23.53 11.86 -10.91
CA VAL A 86 -23.66 11.80 -9.44
C VAL A 86 -24.01 13.17 -8.85
N TYR A 87 -23.53 14.24 -9.45
CA TYR A 87 -23.68 15.60 -8.91
C TYR A 87 -24.70 16.47 -9.67
N LYS A 88 -25.27 16.00 -10.77
CA LYS A 88 -26.18 16.81 -11.59
C LYS A 88 -27.42 17.31 -10.86
N ASP A 89 -27.84 16.60 -9.82
CA ASP A 89 -29.03 16.91 -9.03
C ASP A 89 -28.71 17.71 -7.74
N TYR A 90 -27.44 18.05 -7.53
CA TYR A 90 -27.01 18.86 -6.41
C TYR A 90 -27.01 20.34 -6.79
N VAL A 91 -27.82 21.11 -6.12
CA VAL A 91 -27.86 22.57 -6.26
C VAL A 91 -27.23 23.20 -5.03
N MET A 92 -26.18 23.98 -5.23
CA MET A 92 -25.59 24.79 -4.15
C MET A 92 -26.51 25.97 -3.86
N ASN A 93 -26.97 26.08 -2.62
CA ASN A 93 -27.74 27.23 -2.18
C ASN A 93 -26.84 28.46 -1.85
N ASP A 94 -27.43 29.60 -1.63
CA ASP A 94 -26.73 30.87 -1.33
C ASP A 94 -25.90 30.84 -0.03
N GLN A 95 -26.08 29.80 0.79
CA GLN A 95 -25.33 29.55 2.04
C GLN A 95 -24.16 28.60 1.87
N GLY A 96 -23.85 28.17 0.67
CA GLY A 96 -22.77 27.24 0.36
C GLY A 96 -23.06 25.78 0.72
N SER A 97 -24.33 25.43 0.96
CA SER A 97 -24.76 24.08 1.21
C SER A 97 -25.37 23.45 -0.04
N TYR A 98 -25.12 22.17 -0.25
CA TYR A 98 -25.73 21.43 -1.33
C TYR A 98 -27.07 20.84 -0.89
N SER A 99 -28.09 20.97 -1.72
CA SER A 99 -29.38 20.31 -1.54
C SER A 99 -29.80 19.62 -2.83
N GLY A 100 -30.39 18.46 -2.70
CA GLY A 100 -30.92 17.67 -3.83
C GLY A 100 -31.65 16.43 -3.35
N PRO A 101 -32.44 15.79 -4.22
CA PRO A 101 -33.12 14.55 -3.88
C PRO A 101 -32.06 13.47 -3.62
N GLY A 102 -32.03 12.97 -2.41
CA GLY A 102 -31.04 11.98 -2.01
C GLY A 102 -29.65 12.53 -1.72
N ALA A 103 -29.56 13.74 -1.16
CA ALA A 103 -28.32 14.44 -0.83
C ALA A 103 -27.22 13.63 -0.10
N HIS A 104 -27.58 12.44 0.38
CA HIS A 104 -26.67 11.48 1.02
C HIS A 104 -26.66 10.12 0.34
N ALA A 105 -27.38 9.94 -0.74
CA ALA A 105 -27.43 8.68 -1.49
C ALA A 105 -26.34 8.70 -2.59
N TRP A 106 -25.19 8.18 -2.25
CA TRP A 106 -24.18 7.79 -3.22
C TRP A 106 -24.70 6.59 -4.00
N ASP A 107 -24.97 6.77 -5.30
CA ASP A 107 -25.30 5.66 -6.19
C ASP A 107 -24.08 5.23 -7.02
N PRO A 108 -23.36 4.19 -6.58
CA PRO A 108 -22.21 3.67 -7.32
C PRO A 108 -22.58 3.08 -8.68
N SER A 109 -23.85 2.77 -8.94
CA SER A 109 -24.30 2.27 -10.24
C SER A 109 -24.32 3.35 -11.32
N SER A 110 -24.33 4.62 -10.92
CA SER A 110 -24.26 5.76 -11.84
C SER A 110 -22.85 6.05 -12.32
N ILE A 111 -21.83 5.37 -11.80
CA ILE A 111 -20.45 5.56 -12.20
C ILE A 111 -20.15 4.62 -13.34
N SER A 112 -19.83 5.18 -14.52
CA SER A 112 -19.28 4.39 -15.61
C SER A 112 -17.75 4.36 -15.53
N TYR A 113 -17.19 3.18 -15.70
CA TYR A 113 -15.76 2.97 -15.75
C TYR A 113 -15.36 2.63 -17.19
N ASN A 114 -14.37 3.32 -17.71
CA ASN A 114 -13.78 2.96 -18.98
C ASN A 114 -12.74 1.83 -18.76
N PRO A 115 -12.94 0.63 -19.30
CA PRO A 115 -12.05 -0.50 -19.10
C PRO A 115 -10.77 -0.45 -19.96
N SER A 116 -10.55 0.63 -20.74
CA SER A 116 -9.50 0.68 -21.76
C SER A 116 -8.08 0.87 -21.23
N ASP A 117 -7.90 1.10 -19.93
CA ASP A 117 -6.55 1.17 -19.36
C ASP A 117 -6.03 -0.24 -19.11
N GLU A 118 -5.32 -0.76 -20.09
CA GLU A 118 -4.58 -1.99 -19.90
C GLU A 118 -3.58 -1.85 -18.76
N LEU A 119 -3.59 -2.84 -17.87
CA LEU A 119 -2.62 -2.91 -16.81
C LEU A 119 -1.23 -3.16 -17.40
N VAL A 120 -0.28 -2.37 -17.00
CA VAL A 120 1.12 -2.60 -17.32
C VAL A 120 1.50 -3.99 -16.79
N ASP A 121 2.21 -4.76 -17.60
CA ASP A 121 2.78 -6.05 -17.19
C ASP A 121 3.72 -5.82 -15.99
N VAL A 122 3.29 -6.24 -14.80
CA VAL A 122 4.05 -6.06 -13.56
C VAL A 122 5.08 -7.17 -13.43
N LYS A 123 6.36 -6.79 -13.38
CA LYS A 123 7.49 -7.72 -13.29
C LYS A 123 8.18 -7.63 -11.93
N PRO A 124 8.80 -8.72 -11.43
CA PRO A 124 9.58 -8.69 -10.19
C PRO A 124 10.63 -7.59 -10.13
N SER A 125 11.27 -7.30 -11.27
CA SER A 125 12.30 -6.23 -11.36
C SER A 125 11.78 -4.82 -11.12
N MET A 126 10.46 -4.60 -11.16
CA MET A 126 9.88 -3.28 -10.88
C MET A 126 9.89 -2.92 -9.39
N PHE A 127 10.03 -3.91 -8.50
CA PHE A 127 10.13 -3.67 -7.06
C PHE A 127 11.54 -3.30 -6.59
N THR A 128 12.52 -3.33 -7.49
CA THR A 128 13.91 -2.95 -7.21
C THR A 128 14.26 -1.70 -7.99
N VAL A 129 14.96 -0.77 -7.34
CA VAL A 129 15.54 0.38 -8.05
C VAL A 129 16.82 -0.11 -8.72
N PRO A 130 16.92 -0.05 -10.06
CA PRO A 130 18.17 -0.44 -10.73
C PRO A 130 19.28 0.56 -10.37
N PHE A 131 20.50 0.05 -10.32
CA PHE A 131 21.66 0.95 -10.23
C PHE A 131 21.74 1.83 -11.47
N PRO A 132 22.14 3.10 -11.35
CA PRO A 132 22.39 3.95 -12.50
C PRO A 132 23.36 3.28 -13.49
N THR A 133 23.07 3.40 -14.78
CA THR A 133 23.89 2.73 -15.81
C THR A 133 25.36 3.17 -15.74
N GLU A 134 25.61 4.43 -15.42
CA GLU A 134 26.96 4.98 -15.27
C GLU A 134 27.71 4.29 -14.13
N ASP A 135 27.06 4.05 -13.00
CA ASP A 135 27.68 3.36 -11.86
C ASP A 135 28.03 1.91 -12.20
N VAL A 136 27.16 1.22 -12.97
CA VAL A 136 27.40 -0.16 -13.42
C VAL A 136 28.59 -0.21 -14.39
N VAL A 137 28.70 0.76 -15.30
CA VAL A 137 29.80 0.84 -16.26
C VAL A 137 31.14 1.14 -15.57
N MET A 138 31.14 2.02 -14.57
CA MET A 138 32.35 2.40 -13.84
C MET A 138 32.80 1.37 -12.81
N ASN A 139 31.86 0.57 -12.30
CA ASN A 139 32.15 -0.50 -11.34
C ASN A 139 31.47 -1.81 -11.77
N PRO A 140 32.16 -2.70 -12.51
CA PRO A 140 31.61 -3.94 -13.01
C PRO A 140 31.17 -4.93 -11.90
N ASN A 141 31.52 -4.68 -10.65
CA ASN A 141 31.05 -5.49 -9.51
C ASN A 141 29.67 -5.03 -8.99
N VAL A 142 29.19 -3.85 -9.38
CA VAL A 142 27.84 -3.39 -9.05
C VAL A 142 26.84 -4.20 -9.88
N GLY A 143 25.91 -4.86 -9.20
CA GLY A 143 24.93 -5.74 -9.84
C GLY A 143 25.42 -7.17 -10.05
N SER A 144 26.65 -7.53 -9.66
CA SER A 144 27.03 -8.93 -9.54
C SER A 144 26.22 -9.60 -8.44
N THR A 145 25.90 -10.88 -8.64
CA THR A 145 25.13 -11.71 -7.66
C THR A 145 25.94 -12.08 -6.41
N ALA A 146 26.98 -11.31 -6.09
CA ALA A 146 27.68 -11.44 -4.82
C ALA A 146 26.65 -11.26 -3.68
N ALA A 147 26.62 -12.21 -2.75
CA ALA A 147 25.79 -12.11 -1.57
C ALA A 147 26.03 -10.75 -0.89
N PRO A 148 24.98 -10.05 -0.45
CA PRO A 148 25.15 -8.80 0.24
C PRO A 148 26.08 -9.01 1.44
N ILE A 149 27.14 -8.23 1.52
CA ILE A 149 28.00 -8.23 2.70
C ILE A 149 27.16 -7.61 3.81
N HIS A 150 26.77 -8.44 4.77
CA HIS A 150 26.12 -7.94 5.97
C HIS A 150 27.19 -7.28 6.84
N VAL A 151 27.23 -5.95 6.80
CA VAL A 151 28.10 -5.19 7.69
C VAL A 151 27.34 -4.92 8.97
N ASP A 152 27.82 -5.45 10.09
CA ASP A 152 27.32 -5.02 11.39
C ASP A 152 27.81 -3.59 11.66
N VAL A 153 26.88 -2.65 11.56
CA VAL A 153 27.17 -1.22 11.70
C VAL A 153 27.72 -0.90 13.08
N ARG A 154 27.30 -1.63 14.12
CA ARG A 154 27.78 -1.43 15.50
C ARG A 154 29.23 -1.87 15.66
N GLU A 155 29.59 -3.02 15.11
CA GLU A 155 30.98 -3.49 15.14
C GLU A 155 31.90 -2.62 14.28
N THR A 156 31.43 -2.21 13.10
CA THR A 156 32.27 -1.45 12.16
C THR A 156 32.49 0.00 12.62
N TYR A 157 31.48 0.64 13.16
CA TYR A 157 31.55 2.07 13.52
C TYR A 157 31.61 2.32 15.03
N LYS A 158 31.55 1.27 15.86
CA LYS A 158 31.65 1.34 17.32
C LYS A 158 30.70 2.38 17.93
N TYR A 159 29.47 2.44 17.45
CA TYR A 159 28.46 3.28 18.07
C TYR A 159 28.04 2.68 19.41
N ASP A 160 28.33 3.37 20.51
CA ASP A 160 27.77 3.10 21.81
C ASP A 160 26.41 3.81 21.92
N PHE A 161 25.33 3.04 21.92
CA PHE A 161 23.97 3.53 22.18
C PHE A 161 23.52 3.11 23.56
#